data_657f8c3c686648281a76696e4659cb5e
#
_entry.id   657f8c3c686648281a76696e4659cb5e
#
_cell.length_a   1.000
_cell.length_b   1.000
_cell.length_c   1.000
_cell.angle_alpha   90.00
_cell.angle_beta   90.00
_cell.angle_gamma   90.00
#
_symmetry.space_group_name_H-M   'P 1'
#
loop_
_entity.id
_entity.type
_entity.pdbx_description
1 polymer ?
#
loop_
_entity_poly.entity_id
_entity_poly.type
_entity_poly.pdbx_seq_one_letter_code
_entity_poly.pdbx_strand_id
1 'polypeptide(L)'
;MTTIAYLDCPSGVSGDMLLGALLDAGVALDDLRALLGGLPLEGYTLEAAPVVRGALGATHARVVPAHEEHAHRHLSGVLAIIERGELPERVKRDASDVFRRLAAAEARVHRVEVEDVHFHEVGAVDAIVDIVGVCAGLHLLGVEELYCSPLPLGRGQAAMAHGTLPLPAPAVLELLGASGAPTVPHAATTELVTPTGAALVTTLARFAQPPLRLTRVGYGAGTRAEPAPNLLRLWLGERDDIRASVSTGSAANASTGSAGVSPLTVQPADVSMQDAEYSEPLEPDGGRLDGQRTDAGAPSRYDDGKDVTVEQLLVLETNIDDMPGELFGYALERLLAAGALDAWCAPLTMKKSRPGALLGALCRPADRAALVGVFLRETSTFGVRARTVTRYAAAREVRAVDTPYGPVRVKLKLLDGVVAGASPEYEDCRRIAAERGVPLPRVYAAAVAAASEADDVVATRDLTKSS
;
A
#
# COMPACT_ATOMS: atom_id res chain seq x y z
N MET A 1 9.46 10.61 26.25
CA MET A 1 9.30 10.42 24.80
C MET A 1 8.29 9.31 24.62
N THR A 2 7.24 9.54 23.87
CA THR A 2 6.17 8.56 23.66
C THR A 2 6.56 7.61 22.52
N THR A 3 6.63 6.32 22.82
CA THR A 3 6.89 5.29 21.80
C THR A 3 5.61 5.07 20.99
N ILE A 4 5.69 5.29 19.70
CA ILE A 4 4.57 5.10 18.78
C ILE A 4 4.90 4.06 17.72
N ALA A 5 3.87 3.37 17.25
CA ALA A 5 3.97 2.46 16.12
C ALA A 5 2.97 2.83 15.02
N TYR A 6 3.39 2.64 13.77
CA TYR A 6 2.56 2.81 12.59
C TYR A 6 2.55 1.54 11.76
N LEU A 7 1.36 1.01 11.53
CA LEU A 7 1.11 -0.14 10.67
C LEU A 7 0.88 0.35 9.24
N ASP A 8 1.78 0.00 8.35
CA ASP A 8 1.62 0.21 6.92
C ASP A 8 1.20 -1.11 6.28
N CYS A 9 -0.03 -1.14 5.80
CA CYS A 9 -0.74 -2.35 5.40
C CYS A 9 -1.00 -2.43 3.88
N PRO A 10 0.02 -2.34 3.00
CA PRO A 10 -0.18 -2.32 1.55
C PRO A 10 -0.83 -3.59 1.00
N SER A 11 -0.64 -4.73 1.67
CA SER A 11 -1.20 -6.03 1.30
C SER A 11 -2.28 -6.52 2.26
N GLY A 12 -2.79 -5.63 3.11
CA GLY A 12 -3.79 -5.98 4.13
C GLY A 12 -3.22 -6.21 5.51
N VAL A 13 -4.04 -6.84 6.37
CA VAL A 13 -3.70 -7.12 7.76
C VAL A 13 -4.37 -8.39 8.26
N SER A 14 -3.59 -9.22 8.97
CA SER A 14 -4.05 -10.43 9.66
C SER A 14 -3.26 -10.61 10.97
N GLY A 15 -3.69 -11.52 11.83
CA GLY A 15 -3.05 -11.76 13.12
C GLY A 15 -1.60 -12.24 12.97
N ASP A 16 -1.37 -13.21 12.10
CA ASP A 16 -0.05 -13.74 11.78
C ASP A 16 0.91 -12.68 11.21
N MET A 17 0.43 -11.80 10.34
CA MET A 17 1.21 -10.68 9.82
C MET A 17 1.62 -9.69 10.91
N LEU A 18 0.70 -9.37 11.82
CA LEU A 18 0.99 -8.48 12.95
C LEU A 18 2.00 -9.11 13.90
N LEU A 19 1.83 -10.38 14.29
CA LEU A 19 2.80 -11.11 15.10
C LEU A 19 4.18 -11.16 14.44
N GLY A 20 4.23 -11.51 13.16
CA GLY A 20 5.48 -11.53 12.39
C GLY A 20 6.19 -10.18 12.39
N ALA A 21 5.44 -9.08 12.18
CA ALA A 21 6.01 -7.73 12.17
C ALA A 21 6.54 -7.29 13.54
N LEU A 22 5.87 -7.67 14.65
CA LEU A 22 6.31 -7.39 16.01
C LEU A 22 7.60 -8.13 16.34
N LEU A 23 7.69 -9.41 15.98
CA LEU A 23 8.91 -10.22 16.15
C LEU A 23 10.08 -9.66 15.33
N ASP A 24 9.83 -9.30 14.08
CA ASP A 24 10.83 -8.70 13.20
C ASP A 24 11.27 -7.30 13.68
N ALA A 25 10.38 -6.55 14.34
CA ALA A 25 10.70 -5.28 14.98
C ALA A 25 11.47 -5.43 16.30
N GLY A 26 11.73 -6.65 16.78
CA GLY A 26 12.62 -6.93 17.91
C GLY A 26 11.94 -7.42 19.18
N VAL A 27 10.69 -7.88 19.12
CA VAL A 27 10.12 -8.70 20.21
C VAL A 27 10.86 -10.03 20.22
N ALA A 28 11.41 -10.41 21.36
CA ALA A 28 11.99 -11.74 21.50
C ALA A 28 10.89 -12.81 21.53
N LEU A 29 11.03 -13.84 20.69
CA LEU A 29 10.01 -14.91 20.59
C LEU A 29 9.79 -15.60 21.92
N ASP A 30 10.85 -15.81 22.71
CA ASP A 30 10.77 -16.48 24.01
C ASP A 30 10.08 -15.62 25.08
N ASP A 31 10.23 -14.29 25.03
CA ASP A 31 9.49 -13.37 25.92
C ASP A 31 7.99 -13.37 25.58
N LEU A 32 7.67 -13.39 24.29
CA LEU A 32 6.28 -13.49 23.84
C LEU A 32 5.66 -14.84 24.23
N ARG A 33 6.40 -15.94 24.07
CA ARG A 33 5.96 -17.28 24.50
C ARG A 33 5.77 -17.35 26.02
N ALA A 34 6.66 -16.73 26.79
CA ALA A 34 6.54 -16.70 28.25
C ALA A 34 5.26 -15.98 28.70
N LEU A 35 4.93 -14.84 28.10
CA LEU A 35 3.66 -14.15 28.38
C LEU A 35 2.45 -14.98 27.96
N LEU A 36 2.46 -15.56 26.77
CA LEU A 36 1.36 -16.40 26.28
C LEU A 36 1.18 -17.68 27.08
N GLY A 37 2.28 -18.23 27.65
CA GLY A 37 2.25 -19.35 28.58
C GLY A 37 1.50 -19.07 29.90
N GLY A 38 1.28 -17.78 30.23
CA GLY A 38 0.41 -17.38 31.32
C GLY A 38 -1.10 -17.54 31.05
N LEU A 39 -1.50 -17.84 29.82
CA LEU A 39 -2.89 -18.14 29.49
C LEU A 39 -3.25 -19.56 29.89
N PRO A 40 -4.45 -19.83 30.46
CA PRO A 40 -4.95 -21.18 30.69
C PRO A 40 -5.42 -21.83 29.37
N LEU A 41 -4.49 -21.92 28.41
CA LEU A 41 -4.66 -22.53 27.09
C LEU A 41 -3.52 -23.52 26.86
N GLU A 42 -3.86 -24.73 26.51
CA GLU A 42 -2.91 -25.80 26.18
C GLU A 42 -3.05 -26.21 24.70
N GLY A 43 -2.09 -26.98 24.22
CA GLY A 43 -2.20 -27.64 22.92
C GLY A 43 -1.91 -26.72 21.72
N TYR A 44 -1.03 -25.74 21.85
CA TYR A 44 -0.51 -24.95 20.73
C TYR A 44 0.99 -24.67 20.85
N THR A 45 1.61 -24.34 19.73
CA THR A 45 2.96 -23.78 19.68
C THR A 45 2.94 -22.51 18.85
N LEU A 46 3.69 -21.49 19.28
CA LEU A 46 3.96 -20.30 18.49
C LEU A 46 5.30 -20.49 17.79
N GLU A 47 5.29 -20.51 16.47
CA GLU A 47 6.47 -20.62 15.63
C GLU A 47 6.74 -19.31 14.92
N ALA A 48 8.02 -19.01 14.68
CA ALA A 48 8.42 -17.88 13.85
C ALA A 48 9.61 -18.30 12.98
N ALA A 49 9.55 -17.94 11.71
CA ALA A 49 10.60 -18.25 10.75
C ALA A 49 10.88 -17.07 9.84
N PRO A 50 12.16 -16.80 9.48
CA PRO A 50 12.49 -15.85 8.45
C PRO A 50 12.02 -16.39 7.10
N VAL A 51 11.38 -15.53 6.32
CA VAL A 51 10.90 -15.84 4.98
C VAL A 51 11.28 -14.72 4.01
N VAL A 52 11.28 -15.05 2.72
CA VAL A 52 11.45 -14.04 1.66
C VAL A 52 10.15 -13.95 0.86
N ARG A 53 9.66 -12.74 0.66
CA ARG A 53 8.49 -12.43 -0.16
C ARG A 53 8.89 -11.43 -1.24
N GLY A 54 8.93 -11.88 -2.49
CA GLY A 54 9.57 -11.10 -3.56
C GLY A 54 11.06 -10.88 -3.23
N ALA A 55 11.50 -9.62 -3.13
CA ALA A 55 12.87 -9.24 -2.77
C ALA A 55 13.04 -8.87 -1.28
N LEU A 56 11.98 -8.99 -0.46
CA LEU A 56 11.98 -8.53 0.92
C LEU A 56 12.08 -9.69 1.90
N GLY A 57 13.02 -9.60 2.85
CA GLY A 57 13.05 -10.45 4.03
C GLY A 57 11.95 -10.04 5.00
N ALA A 58 11.34 -11.00 5.66
CA ALA A 58 10.27 -10.79 6.63
C ALA A 58 10.23 -11.95 7.63
N THR A 59 9.51 -11.78 8.72
CA THR A 59 9.22 -12.86 9.68
C THR A 59 7.78 -13.35 9.48
N HIS A 60 7.62 -14.66 9.29
CA HIS A 60 6.33 -15.34 9.31
C HIS A 60 6.12 -15.96 10.68
N ALA A 61 5.11 -15.50 11.40
CA ALA A 61 4.67 -16.09 12.66
C ALA A 61 3.47 -17.02 12.41
N ARG A 62 3.43 -18.12 13.13
CA ARG A 62 2.33 -19.11 13.02
C ARG A 62 2.01 -19.70 14.36
N VAL A 63 0.74 -19.70 14.70
CA VAL A 63 0.19 -20.51 15.79
C VAL A 63 -0.18 -21.87 15.24
N VAL A 64 0.42 -22.93 15.78
CA VAL A 64 0.20 -24.32 15.37
C VAL A 64 -0.54 -25.03 16.48
N PRO A 65 -1.84 -25.33 16.33
CA PRO A 65 -2.57 -26.13 17.30
C PRO A 65 -2.08 -27.60 17.27
N ALA A 66 -1.95 -28.22 18.43
CA ALA A 66 -1.53 -29.62 18.56
C ALA A 66 -2.59 -30.61 18.05
N HIS A 67 -3.85 -30.22 18.08
CA HIS A 67 -4.99 -30.97 17.56
C HIS A 67 -5.94 -30.03 16.84
N GLU A 68 -6.64 -30.52 15.81
CA GLU A 68 -7.74 -29.78 15.19
C GLU A 68 -8.88 -29.65 16.21
N GLU A 69 -8.89 -28.57 16.97
CA GLU A 69 -9.94 -28.26 17.92
C GLU A 69 -11.03 -27.43 17.21
N HIS A 70 -12.19 -28.04 17.01
CA HIS A 70 -13.42 -27.33 16.65
C HIS A 70 -14.13 -26.83 17.92
N ALA A 71 -13.40 -26.20 18.83
CA ALA A 71 -13.98 -25.66 20.04
C ALA A 71 -14.77 -24.38 19.71
N HIS A 72 -16.09 -24.52 19.58
CA HIS A 72 -17.00 -23.37 19.52
C HIS A 72 -17.01 -22.67 20.87
N ARG A 73 -16.33 -21.54 20.99
CA ARG A 73 -16.30 -20.73 22.22
C ARG A 73 -17.24 -19.53 22.07
N HIS A 74 -18.00 -19.26 23.11
CA HIS A 74 -18.72 -18.00 23.27
C HIS A 74 -17.77 -16.88 23.72
N LEU A 75 -18.14 -15.63 23.51
CA LEU A 75 -17.40 -14.47 23.98
C LEU A 75 -17.04 -14.59 25.47
N SER A 76 -18.00 -14.97 26.32
CA SER A 76 -17.79 -15.13 27.77
C SER A 76 -16.68 -16.13 28.12
N GLY A 77 -16.59 -17.23 27.37
CA GLY A 77 -15.52 -18.22 27.53
C GLY A 77 -14.14 -17.69 27.18
N VAL A 78 -14.02 -16.93 26.08
CA VAL A 78 -12.78 -16.29 25.67
C VAL A 78 -12.34 -15.22 26.67
N LEU A 79 -13.27 -14.37 27.12
CA LEU A 79 -12.98 -13.35 28.13
C LEU A 79 -12.54 -13.97 29.47
N ALA A 80 -13.15 -15.11 29.88
CA ALA A 80 -12.74 -15.82 31.07
C ALA A 80 -11.32 -16.43 30.96
N ILE A 81 -10.89 -16.84 29.76
CA ILE A 81 -9.52 -17.31 29.51
C ILE A 81 -8.53 -16.13 29.70
N ILE A 82 -8.81 -14.99 29.08
CA ILE A 82 -7.97 -13.79 29.17
C ILE A 82 -7.87 -13.29 30.61
N GLU A 83 -8.99 -13.20 31.32
CA GLU A 83 -9.06 -12.69 32.68
C GLU A 83 -8.27 -13.56 33.67
N ARG A 84 -8.37 -14.89 33.55
CA ARG A 84 -7.61 -15.82 34.38
C ARG A 84 -6.14 -15.96 34.00
N GLY A 85 -5.74 -15.44 32.85
CA GLY A 85 -4.36 -15.48 32.41
C GLY A 85 -3.45 -14.62 33.30
N GLU A 86 -2.21 -15.06 33.49
CA GLU A 86 -1.14 -14.29 34.16
C GLU A 86 -0.51 -13.28 33.17
N LEU A 87 -1.29 -12.27 32.78
CA LEU A 87 -0.92 -11.26 31.78
C LEU A 87 -0.93 -9.85 32.40
N PRO A 88 -0.14 -8.91 31.86
CA PRO A 88 -0.25 -7.49 32.21
C PRO A 88 -1.70 -6.98 31.99
N GLU A 89 -2.19 -6.15 32.90
CA GLU A 89 -3.57 -5.63 32.86
C GLU A 89 -3.91 -4.89 31.55
N ARG A 90 -2.92 -4.20 30.97
CA ARG A 90 -3.08 -3.58 29.65
C ARG A 90 -3.35 -4.62 28.56
N VAL A 91 -2.62 -5.73 28.56
CA VAL A 91 -2.80 -6.81 27.57
C VAL A 91 -4.18 -7.44 27.72
N LYS A 92 -4.62 -7.72 28.96
CA LYS A 92 -5.97 -8.25 29.23
C LYS A 92 -7.06 -7.34 28.70
N ARG A 93 -6.97 -6.04 29.04
CA ARG A 93 -7.94 -5.04 28.62
C ARG A 93 -7.99 -4.93 27.09
N ASP A 94 -6.82 -4.72 26.46
CA ASP A 94 -6.73 -4.48 25.02
C ASP A 94 -7.22 -5.71 24.22
N ALA A 95 -6.84 -6.92 24.61
CA ALA A 95 -7.33 -8.17 24.00
C ALA A 95 -8.83 -8.38 24.21
N SER A 96 -9.34 -8.14 25.43
CA SER A 96 -10.78 -8.24 25.72
C SER A 96 -11.60 -7.26 24.89
N ASP A 97 -11.12 -6.04 24.67
CA ASP A 97 -11.79 -5.03 23.85
C ASP A 97 -11.83 -5.43 22.37
N VAL A 98 -10.74 -6.06 21.85
CA VAL A 98 -10.71 -6.63 20.50
C VAL A 98 -11.78 -7.71 20.35
N PHE A 99 -11.87 -8.66 21.30
CA PHE A 99 -12.86 -9.71 21.24
C PHE A 99 -14.30 -9.22 21.37
N ARG A 100 -14.57 -8.21 22.22
CA ARG A 100 -15.90 -7.60 22.33
C ARG A 100 -16.31 -6.93 21.01
N ARG A 101 -15.38 -6.22 20.36
CA ARG A 101 -15.66 -5.61 19.07
C ARG A 101 -15.92 -6.63 17.98
N LEU A 102 -15.14 -7.69 17.96
CA LEU A 102 -15.32 -8.79 17.00
C LEU A 102 -16.66 -9.50 17.20
N ALA A 103 -17.01 -9.83 18.46
CA ALA A 103 -18.31 -10.43 18.77
C ALA A 103 -19.50 -9.53 18.36
N ALA A 104 -19.37 -8.22 18.56
CA ALA A 104 -20.39 -7.27 18.13
C ALA A 104 -20.54 -7.22 16.59
N ALA A 105 -19.46 -7.40 15.82
CA ALA A 105 -19.53 -7.48 14.38
C ALA A 105 -20.19 -8.80 13.91
N GLU A 106 -19.78 -9.93 14.48
CA GLU A 106 -20.37 -11.25 14.18
C GLU A 106 -21.86 -11.30 14.55
N ALA A 107 -22.25 -10.72 15.70
CA ALA A 107 -23.65 -10.64 16.12
C ALA A 107 -24.51 -9.92 15.07
N ARG A 108 -24.01 -8.82 14.49
CA ARG A 108 -24.70 -8.09 13.41
C ARG A 108 -24.81 -8.92 12.14
N VAL A 109 -23.73 -9.60 11.74
CA VAL A 109 -23.71 -10.45 10.54
C VAL A 109 -24.73 -11.59 10.67
N HIS A 110 -24.75 -12.25 11.84
CA HIS A 110 -25.62 -13.38 12.10
C HIS A 110 -27.01 -13.00 12.62
N ARG A 111 -27.24 -11.72 12.93
CA ARG A 111 -28.50 -11.18 13.50
C ARG A 111 -28.92 -11.90 14.78
N VAL A 112 -27.98 -12.09 15.67
CA VAL A 112 -28.15 -12.67 17.00
C VAL A 112 -27.68 -11.68 18.07
N GLU A 113 -28.01 -11.97 19.37
CA GLU A 113 -27.43 -11.20 20.47
C GLU A 113 -25.92 -11.51 20.61
N VAL A 114 -25.15 -10.59 21.18
CA VAL A 114 -23.69 -10.73 21.30
C VAL A 114 -23.30 -11.95 22.15
N GLU A 115 -24.09 -12.25 23.15
CA GLU A 115 -23.93 -13.40 24.06
C GLU A 115 -24.16 -14.75 23.36
N ASP A 116 -24.97 -14.76 22.30
CA ASP A 116 -25.31 -15.94 21.52
C ASP A 116 -24.34 -16.20 20.35
N VAL A 117 -23.37 -15.32 20.17
CA VAL A 117 -22.34 -15.49 19.12
C VAL A 117 -21.50 -16.73 19.42
N HIS A 118 -21.49 -17.65 18.49
CA HIS A 118 -20.53 -18.75 18.44
C HIS A 118 -19.37 -18.38 17.51
N PHE A 119 -18.19 -18.23 18.03
CA PHE A 119 -17.01 -18.04 17.20
C PHE A 119 -16.64 -19.36 16.51
N HIS A 120 -16.84 -19.44 15.22
CA HIS A 120 -16.53 -20.64 14.42
C HIS A 120 -15.05 -20.70 14.00
N GLU A 121 -14.49 -19.57 13.61
CA GLU A 121 -13.08 -19.42 13.22
C GLU A 121 -12.28 -18.66 14.28
N VAL A 122 -12.87 -17.63 14.87
CA VAL A 122 -12.17 -16.68 15.76
C VAL A 122 -12.17 -17.13 17.24
N GLY A 123 -12.92 -18.16 17.60
CA GLY A 123 -12.90 -18.80 18.92
C GLY A 123 -11.88 -19.93 19.04
N ALA A 124 -11.22 -20.28 17.95
CA ALA A 124 -10.15 -21.26 17.94
C ALA A 124 -8.91 -20.75 18.68
N VAL A 125 -8.06 -21.66 19.10
CA VAL A 125 -6.87 -21.36 19.91
C VAL A 125 -5.92 -20.40 19.18
N ASP A 126 -5.78 -20.56 17.87
CA ASP A 126 -4.92 -19.72 17.02
C ASP A 126 -5.36 -18.24 17.04
N ALA A 127 -6.65 -17.96 16.90
CA ALA A 127 -7.17 -16.60 16.94
C ALA A 127 -7.01 -15.94 18.33
N ILE A 128 -7.18 -16.73 19.42
CA ILE A 128 -6.96 -16.23 20.77
C ILE A 128 -5.48 -15.87 20.97
N VAL A 129 -4.60 -16.77 20.55
CA VAL A 129 -3.14 -16.56 20.66
C VAL A 129 -2.68 -15.40 19.77
N ASP A 130 -3.23 -15.26 18.56
CA ASP A 130 -2.93 -14.13 17.66
C ASP A 130 -3.31 -12.80 18.32
N ILE A 131 -4.55 -12.66 18.81
CA ILE A 131 -5.04 -11.40 19.39
C ILE A 131 -4.28 -11.05 20.67
N VAL A 132 -4.16 -11.99 21.60
CA VAL A 132 -3.44 -11.77 22.86
C VAL A 132 -1.95 -11.55 22.58
N GLY A 133 -1.38 -12.30 21.64
CA GLY A 133 0.03 -12.18 21.24
C GLY A 133 0.37 -10.83 20.61
N VAL A 134 -0.52 -10.30 19.78
CA VAL A 134 -0.33 -8.93 19.23
C VAL A 134 -0.37 -7.89 20.35
N CYS A 135 -1.35 -7.96 21.26
CA CYS A 135 -1.43 -7.06 22.42
C CYS A 135 -0.19 -7.18 23.32
N ALA A 136 0.29 -8.41 23.58
CA ALA A 136 1.51 -8.67 24.34
C ALA A 136 2.77 -8.14 23.64
N GLY A 137 2.89 -8.33 22.32
CA GLY A 137 4.01 -7.82 21.53
C GLY A 137 4.09 -6.29 21.53
N LEU A 138 2.94 -5.60 21.40
CA LEU A 138 2.86 -4.14 21.53
C LEU A 138 3.28 -3.68 22.94
N HIS A 139 2.88 -4.42 23.97
CA HIS A 139 3.27 -4.15 25.35
C HIS A 139 4.78 -4.33 25.54
N LEU A 140 5.38 -5.41 25.04
CA LEU A 140 6.82 -5.69 25.12
C LEU A 140 7.67 -4.64 24.40
N LEU A 141 7.19 -4.10 23.27
CA LEU A 141 7.86 -2.98 22.59
C LEU A 141 7.63 -1.61 23.26
N GLY A 142 6.82 -1.55 24.32
CA GLY A 142 6.48 -0.30 24.99
C GLY A 142 5.67 0.67 24.12
N VAL A 143 4.93 0.19 23.13
CA VAL A 143 4.11 1.01 22.25
C VAL A 143 2.97 1.63 23.04
N GLU A 144 2.94 2.96 23.12
CA GLU A 144 1.91 3.72 23.81
C GLU A 144 0.74 4.09 22.87
N GLU A 145 1.04 4.42 21.63
CA GLU A 145 0.04 4.75 20.61
C GLU A 145 0.31 3.95 19.34
N LEU A 146 -0.75 3.36 18.81
CA LEU A 146 -0.74 2.63 17.54
C LEU A 146 -1.50 3.40 16.47
N TYR A 147 -0.90 3.48 15.29
CA TYR A 147 -1.49 4.10 14.10
C TYR A 147 -1.54 3.09 12.96
N CYS A 148 -2.45 3.30 12.00
CA CYS A 148 -2.62 2.41 10.86
C CYS A 148 -2.88 3.21 9.58
N SER A 149 -2.38 2.69 8.46
CA SER A 149 -2.70 3.18 7.12
C SER A 149 -4.15 2.86 6.75
N PRO A 150 -4.73 3.49 5.71
CA PRO A 150 -5.94 2.98 5.09
C PRO A 150 -5.78 1.51 4.69
N LEU A 151 -6.89 0.73 4.79
CA LEU A 151 -6.86 -0.71 4.56
C LEU A 151 -7.24 -1.06 3.13
N PRO A 152 -6.44 -1.86 2.41
CA PRO A 152 -6.77 -2.32 1.07
C PRO A 152 -7.84 -3.41 1.14
N LEU A 153 -8.91 -3.25 0.37
CA LEU A 153 -9.99 -4.24 0.28
C LEU A 153 -9.94 -4.93 -1.07
N GLY A 154 -9.74 -6.25 -1.04
CA GLY A 154 -9.87 -7.12 -2.19
C GLY A 154 -11.32 -7.31 -2.61
N ARG A 155 -11.53 -8.07 -3.68
CA ARG A 155 -12.84 -8.40 -4.25
C ARG A 155 -12.93 -9.87 -4.62
N GLY A 156 -14.13 -10.36 -4.85
CA GLY A 156 -14.35 -11.75 -5.25
C GLY A 156 -15.05 -12.57 -4.18
N GLN A 157 -14.68 -13.82 -4.03
CA GLN A 157 -15.25 -14.76 -3.08
C GLN A 157 -14.14 -15.62 -2.46
N ALA A 158 -14.32 -16.02 -1.20
CA ALA A 158 -13.45 -16.97 -0.52
C ALA A 158 -14.27 -18.07 0.14
N ALA A 159 -13.71 -19.27 0.18
CA ALA A 159 -14.26 -20.37 0.99
C ALA A 159 -13.88 -20.14 2.45
N MET A 160 -14.89 -20.12 3.31
CA MET A 160 -14.79 -19.88 4.76
C MET A 160 -15.62 -20.95 5.49
N ALA A 161 -15.59 -21.02 6.83
CA ALA A 161 -16.36 -22.00 7.61
C ALA A 161 -17.86 -21.97 7.31
N HIS A 162 -18.42 -20.81 6.94
CA HIS A 162 -19.83 -20.63 6.57
C HIS A 162 -20.13 -20.84 5.07
N GLY A 163 -19.19 -21.43 4.32
CA GLY A 163 -19.31 -21.61 2.87
C GLY A 163 -18.59 -20.52 2.09
N THR A 164 -18.96 -20.35 0.81
CA THR A 164 -18.34 -19.33 -0.05
C THR A 164 -18.97 -17.96 0.22
N LEU A 165 -18.19 -17.04 0.77
CA LEU A 165 -18.62 -15.68 1.11
C LEU A 165 -17.98 -14.64 0.16
N PRO A 166 -18.66 -13.51 -0.06
CA PRO A 166 -18.09 -12.41 -0.80
C PRO A 166 -16.95 -11.75 -0.02
N LEU A 167 -15.94 -11.22 -0.74
CA LEU A 167 -14.86 -10.43 -0.18
C LEU A 167 -15.10 -8.92 -0.41
N PRO A 168 -14.80 -8.07 0.59
CA PRO A 168 -14.34 -8.40 1.95
C PRO A 168 -15.38 -9.19 2.73
N ALA A 169 -14.93 -10.02 3.70
CA ALA A 169 -15.81 -10.81 4.55
C ALA A 169 -16.83 -9.91 5.30
N PRO A 170 -18.08 -10.35 5.50
CA PRO A 170 -19.11 -9.52 6.12
C PRO A 170 -18.71 -8.93 7.47
N ALA A 171 -18.07 -9.72 8.35
CA ALA A 171 -17.60 -9.25 9.66
C ALA A 171 -16.53 -8.14 9.52
N VAL A 172 -15.67 -8.20 8.50
CA VAL A 172 -14.69 -7.14 8.21
C VAL A 172 -15.41 -5.84 7.88
N LEU A 173 -16.44 -5.86 7.03
CA LEU A 173 -17.21 -4.68 6.67
C LEU A 173 -17.92 -4.05 7.88
N GLU A 174 -18.48 -4.87 8.78
CA GLU A 174 -19.08 -4.40 10.03
C GLU A 174 -18.05 -3.73 10.95
N LEU A 175 -16.85 -4.32 11.11
CA LEU A 175 -15.76 -3.75 11.91
C LEU A 175 -15.29 -2.40 11.36
N LEU A 176 -15.06 -2.33 10.05
CA LEU A 176 -14.60 -1.11 9.38
C LEU A 176 -15.67 -0.01 9.41
N GLY A 177 -16.94 -0.38 9.15
CA GLY A 177 -18.07 0.56 9.19
C GLY A 177 -18.30 1.14 10.57
N ALA A 178 -18.24 0.32 11.63
CA ALA A 178 -18.43 0.76 13.01
C ALA A 178 -17.30 1.67 13.53
N SER A 179 -16.09 1.54 12.98
CA SER A 179 -14.93 2.36 13.37
C SER A 179 -14.70 3.59 12.50
N GLY A 180 -15.38 3.69 11.35
CA GLY A 180 -15.08 4.71 10.35
C GLY A 180 -13.69 4.56 9.72
N ALA A 181 -13.15 3.34 9.67
CA ALA A 181 -11.81 3.06 9.14
C ALA A 181 -11.73 3.40 7.65
N PRO A 182 -10.72 4.17 7.21
CA PRO A 182 -10.53 4.48 5.81
C PRO A 182 -10.09 3.23 5.03
N THR A 183 -10.65 3.05 3.83
CA THR A 183 -10.35 1.92 2.97
C THR A 183 -9.88 2.38 1.60
N VAL A 184 -9.11 1.53 0.92
CA VAL A 184 -8.69 1.73 -0.47
C VAL A 184 -9.01 0.48 -1.29
N PRO A 185 -9.52 0.64 -2.52
CA PRO A 185 -9.79 -0.51 -3.38
C PRO A 185 -8.48 -1.20 -3.78
N HIS A 186 -8.50 -2.54 -3.86
CA HIS A 186 -7.37 -3.33 -4.31
C HIS A 186 -7.79 -4.35 -5.37
N ALA A 187 -6.89 -4.67 -6.30
CA ALA A 187 -7.17 -5.57 -7.42
C ALA A 187 -7.20 -7.06 -7.04
N ALA A 188 -6.69 -7.42 -5.86
CA ALA A 188 -6.64 -8.80 -5.40
C ALA A 188 -8.03 -9.43 -5.31
N THR A 189 -8.08 -10.71 -5.67
CA THR A 189 -9.29 -11.55 -5.57
C THR A 189 -9.22 -12.49 -4.36
N THR A 190 -8.40 -12.17 -3.39
CA THR A 190 -8.20 -12.89 -2.14
C THR A 190 -8.53 -11.99 -0.97
N GLU A 191 -8.75 -12.58 0.20
CA GLU A 191 -8.92 -11.85 1.44
C GLU A 191 -7.60 -11.18 1.84
N LEU A 192 -7.58 -9.86 1.92
CA LEU A 192 -6.42 -9.07 2.34
C LEU A 192 -6.52 -8.67 3.81
N VAL A 193 -7.73 -8.40 4.27
CA VAL A 193 -8.02 -8.02 5.65
C VAL A 193 -8.86 -9.12 6.26
N THR A 194 -8.29 -9.82 7.26
CA THR A 194 -9.03 -10.87 7.99
C THR A 194 -9.89 -10.27 9.11
N PRO A 195 -10.93 -10.94 9.59
CA PRO A 195 -11.71 -10.49 10.75
C PRO A 195 -10.84 -10.19 11.97
N THR A 196 -9.87 -11.07 12.28
CA THR A 196 -8.90 -10.88 13.38
C THR A 196 -8.06 -9.62 13.19
N GLY A 197 -7.49 -9.45 11.99
CA GLY A 197 -6.69 -8.26 11.66
C GLY A 197 -7.50 -6.98 11.72
N ALA A 198 -8.72 -6.97 11.15
CA ALA A 198 -9.63 -5.83 11.22
C ALA A 198 -10.00 -5.49 12.67
N ALA A 199 -10.34 -6.48 13.51
CA ALA A 199 -10.68 -6.26 14.91
C ALA A 199 -9.53 -5.64 15.69
N LEU A 200 -8.30 -6.12 15.49
CA LEU A 200 -7.10 -5.58 16.11
C LEU A 200 -6.88 -4.10 15.74
N VAL A 201 -6.81 -3.77 14.45
CA VAL A 201 -6.49 -2.40 14.03
C VAL A 201 -7.63 -1.42 14.30
N THR A 202 -8.89 -1.83 14.17
CA THR A 202 -10.04 -0.97 14.46
C THR A 202 -10.25 -0.70 15.95
N THR A 203 -9.71 -1.56 16.81
CA THR A 203 -9.78 -1.39 18.27
C THR A 203 -8.59 -0.61 18.81
N LEU A 204 -7.39 -0.95 18.36
CA LEU A 204 -6.15 -0.48 18.97
C LEU A 204 -5.52 0.70 18.25
N ALA A 205 -5.79 0.89 16.96
CA ALA A 205 -5.09 1.87 16.15
C ALA A 205 -5.94 3.11 15.82
N ARG A 206 -5.25 4.23 15.60
CA ARG A 206 -5.80 5.44 14.97
C ARG A 206 -5.43 5.44 13.50
N PHE A 207 -6.40 5.65 12.61
CA PHE A 207 -6.15 5.71 11.17
C PHE A 207 -5.59 7.08 10.77
N ALA A 208 -4.28 7.22 10.90
CA ALA A 208 -3.50 8.40 10.51
C ALA A 208 -2.04 8.01 10.42
N GLN A 209 -1.25 8.72 9.63
CA GLN A 209 0.21 8.60 9.67
C GLN A 209 0.78 9.75 10.51
N PRO A 210 1.26 9.48 11.74
CA PRO A 210 1.82 10.51 12.59
C PRO A 210 3.23 10.90 12.15
N PRO A 211 3.69 12.12 12.42
CA PRO A 211 5.10 12.43 12.39
C PRO A 211 5.81 11.59 13.45
N LEU A 212 6.83 10.84 13.05
CA LEU A 212 7.61 10.01 13.95
C LEU A 212 9.09 10.01 13.54
N ARG A 213 9.96 9.95 14.52
CA ARG A 213 11.38 9.65 14.31
C ARG A 213 11.53 8.14 14.31
N LEU A 214 11.68 7.56 13.11
CA LEU A 214 11.77 6.12 12.91
C LEU A 214 13.01 5.56 13.58
N THR A 215 12.84 4.50 14.39
CA THR A 215 13.93 3.79 15.07
C THR A 215 14.12 2.37 14.57
N ARG A 216 13.01 1.68 14.23
CA ARG A 216 13.02 0.30 13.71
C ARG A 216 11.87 0.08 12.74
N VAL A 217 12.04 -0.90 11.84
CA VAL A 217 11.00 -1.40 10.96
C VAL A 217 10.96 -2.91 11.09
N GLY A 218 9.76 -3.47 11.27
CA GLY A 218 9.53 -4.91 11.21
C GLY A 218 8.63 -5.27 10.04
N TYR A 219 8.90 -6.38 9.39
CA TYR A 219 8.15 -6.94 8.27
C TYR A 219 7.48 -8.24 8.67
N GLY A 220 6.16 -8.27 8.70
CA GLY A 220 5.38 -9.48 8.95
C GLY A 220 4.82 -10.06 7.65
N ALA A 221 5.07 -11.34 7.43
CA ALA A 221 4.59 -12.05 6.26
C ALA A 221 3.32 -12.83 6.58
N GLY A 222 2.33 -12.74 5.71
CA GLY A 222 1.16 -13.61 5.76
C GLY A 222 1.43 -14.98 5.15
N THR A 223 0.51 -15.90 5.42
CA THR A 223 0.57 -17.30 4.96
C THR A 223 0.53 -17.43 3.44
N ARG A 224 -0.21 -16.55 2.74
CA ARG A 224 -0.32 -16.57 1.28
C ARG A 224 0.94 -16.02 0.62
N ALA A 225 1.45 -16.72 -0.38
CA ALA A 225 2.71 -16.37 -1.03
C ALA A 225 2.54 -15.50 -2.28
N GLU A 226 1.34 -15.41 -2.90
CA GLU A 226 1.14 -14.80 -4.23
C GLU A 226 -0.21 -14.07 -4.35
N PRO A 227 -0.34 -13.14 -5.36
CA PRO A 227 0.60 -12.73 -6.42
C PRO A 227 1.49 -11.52 -6.07
N ALA A 228 1.24 -10.82 -4.99
CA ALA A 228 2.06 -9.70 -4.48
C ALA A 228 2.73 -10.10 -3.17
N PRO A 229 3.84 -9.46 -2.78
CA PRO A 229 4.42 -9.73 -1.47
C PRO A 229 3.36 -9.45 -0.41
N ASN A 230 2.85 -10.52 0.20
CA ASN A 230 1.85 -10.46 1.27
C ASN A 230 2.56 -10.06 2.57
N LEU A 231 2.82 -8.77 2.70
CA LEU A 231 3.62 -8.18 3.78
C LEU A 231 2.89 -7.03 4.45
N LEU A 232 3.06 -6.95 5.77
CA LEU A 232 2.74 -5.80 6.60
C LEU A 232 4.04 -5.21 7.13
N ARG A 233 4.13 -3.89 7.24
CA ARG A 233 5.26 -3.18 7.84
C ARG A 233 4.84 -2.53 9.15
N LEU A 234 5.60 -2.77 10.20
CA LEU A 234 5.48 -2.06 11.47
C LEU A 234 6.64 -1.06 11.57
N TRP A 235 6.34 0.22 11.63
CA TRP A 235 7.32 1.27 11.87
C TRP A 235 7.27 1.65 13.34
N LEU A 236 8.37 1.46 14.05
CA LEU A 236 8.50 1.82 15.45
C LEU A 236 9.35 3.08 15.57
N GLY A 237 8.91 4.02 16.39
CA GLY A 237 9.63 5.27 16.57
C GLY A 237 9.14 6.09 17.76
N GLU A 238 9.70 7.27 17.89
CA GLU A 238 9.35 8.23 18.92
C GLU A 238 8.59 9.39 18.29
N ARG A 239 7.58 9.90 19.02
CA ARG A 239 6.90 11.13 18.61
C ARG A 239 7.87 12.30 18.77
N ASP A 240 8.12 13.02 17.66
CA ASP A 240 8.75 14.34 17.73
C ASP A 240 7.71 15.35 18.25
N ASP A 241 7.84 15.78 19.50
CA ASP A 241 7.08 16.90 20.04
C ASP A 241 7.57 18.22 19.42
N ILE A 242 7.24 18.45 18.15
CA ILE A 242 7.56 19.67 17.41
C ILE A 242 6.97 20.93 18.09
N ARG A 243 6.13 20.77 19.15
CA ARG A 243 5.57 21.88 19.90
C ARG A 243 6.50 22.49 20.98
N ALA A 244 7.60 21.84 21.34
CA ALA A 244 8.47 22.35 22.40
C ALA A 244 9.58 23.30 21.93
N SER A 245 9.90 23.35 20.64
CA SER A 245 11.02 24.16 20.12
C SER A 245 10.63 25.55 19.57
N VAL A 246 9.34 25.88 19.48
CA VAL A 246 8.89 27.19 18.98
C VAL A 246 8.58 28.19 20.11
N SER A 247 8.58 27.76 21.39
CA SER A 247 8.15 28.63 22.51
C SER A 247 9.29 29.19 23.37
N THR A 248 10.58 29.01 23.04
CA THR A 248 11.69 29.53 23.82
C THR A 248 12.53 30.64 23.15
N GLY A 249 11.97 31.28 22.13
CA GLY A 249 12.64 32.38 21.45
C GLY A 249 11.75 33.60 21.28
N SER A 250 11.31 34.22 22.36
CA SER A 250 11.03 35.65 22.47
C SER A 250 10.12 35.96 23.67
N ALA A 251 10.72 36.21 24.79
CA ALA A 251 10.04 36.94 25.89
C ALA A 251 11.07 37.80 26.63
N ALA A 252 11.40 38.93 26.05
CA ALA A 252 11.93 40.04 26.79
C ALA A 252 11.37 41.34 26.19
N ASN A 253 10.63 42.05 27.05
CA ASN A 253 10.12 43.41 26.91
C ASN A 253 8.82 43.64 26.10
N ALA A 254 7.71 43.78 26.80
CA ALA A 254 7.09 45.10 27.03
C ALA A 254 5.78 44.96 27.83
N SER A 255 5.70 45.77 28.83
CA SER A 255 4.61 45.96 29.79
C SER A 255 3.42 46.74 29.22
N THR A 256 2.25 46.49 29.82
CA THR A 256 1.08 47.39 30.00
C THR A 256 0.15 47.61 28.80
N GLY A 257 -1.15 47.32 29.05
CA GLY A 257 -2.27 47.94 28.36
C GLY A 257 -3.48 47.00 28.16
N SER A 258 -4.40 47.02 29.14
CA SER A 258 -5.73 46.42 29.04
C SER A 258 -6.61 47.17 28.05
N ALA A 259 -7.30 46.49 27.13
CA ALA A 259 -8.62 46.89 26.63
C ALA A 259 -9.26 45.78 25.85
N GLY A 260 -10.48 45.38 26.21
CA GLY A 260 -11.26 44.37 25.52
C GLY A 260 -11.82 44.88 24.20
N VAL A 261 -11.92 43.94 23.20
CA VAL A 261 -12.77 44.18 22.03
C VAL A 261 -13.40 42.84 21.58
N SER A 262 -14.70 42.93 21.41
CA SER A 262 -15.60 41.87 20.87
C SER A 262 -15.36 41.53 19.41
N PRO A 263 -15.93 40.41 18.88
CA PRO A 263 -15.62 39.88 17.57
C PRO A 263 -16.23 40.69 16.42
N LEU A 264 -15.41 41.02 15.45
CA LEU A 264 -15.81 41.66 14.19
C LEU A 264 -16.09 40.62 13.10
N THR A 265 -17.32 40.69 12.59
CA THR A 265 -17.81 40.08 11.38
C THR A 265 -17.15 40.76 10.15
N VAL A 266 -16.48 40.01 9.27
CA VAL A 266 -15.93 40.56 8.04
C VAL A 266 -16.80 40.13 6.87
N GLN A 267 -17.37 41.11 6.18
CA GLN A 267 -18.00 40.95 4.85
C GLN A 267 -16.95 41.01 3.73
N PRO A 268 -17.19 40.39 2.57
CA PRO A 268 -16.24 40.37 1.48
C PRO A 268 -16.17 41.70 0.73
N ALA A 269 -14.96 42.18 0.53
CA ALA A 269 -14.71 43.36 -0.31
C ALA A 269 -14.25 42.96 -1.71
N ASP A 270 -14.87 43.55 -2.70
CA ASP A 270 -14.49 43.53 -4.10
C ASP A 270 -13.07 44.04 -4.31
N VAL A 271 -12.23 43.27 -5.02
CA VAL A 271 -10.96 43.77 -5.55
C VAL A 271 -10.94 43.59 -7.07
N SER A 272 -11.00 44.73 -7.73
CA SER A 272 -10.83 44.89 -9.17
C SER A 272 -9.40 44.53 -9.60
N MET A 273 -9.32 43.83 -10.72
CA MET A 273 -8.08 43.55 -11.47
C MET A 273 -7.46 44.87 -11.93
N GLN A 274 -6.18 45.05 -11.63
CA GLN A 274 -5.28 45.91 -12.41
C GLN A 274 -3.92 45.23 -12.53
N ASP A 275 -3.44 45.24 -13.76
CA ASP A 275 -2.27 44.72 -14.38
C ASP A 275 -0.99 44.62 -13.50
N ALA A 276 -0.39 43.44 -13.44
CA ALA A 276 0.98 43.23 -12.98
C ALA A 276 1.81 42.66 -14.12
N GLU A 277 2.76 43.47 -14.57
CA GLU A 277 3.74 43.16 -15.59
C GLU A 277 4.61 41.96 -15.22
N TYR A 278 4.83 41.12 -16.24
CA TYR A 278 5.72 39.96 -16.19
C TYR A 278 7.17 40.44 -16.22
N SER A 279 7.91 40.24 -15.14
CA SER A 279 9.38 40.34 -15.12
C SER A 279 9.96 38.94 -15.36
N GLU A 280 10.83 38.85 -16.36
CA GLU A 280 11.60 37.67 -16.72
C GLU A 280 12.53 37.22 -15.57
N PRO A 281 12.73 35.89 -15.36
CA PRO A 281 13.72 35.41 -14.40
C PRO A 281 15.11 35.45 -14.98
N LEU A 282 16.03 36.08 -14.23
CA LEU A 282 17.47 36.13 -14.45
C LEU A 282 18.06 34.70 -14.45
N GLU A 283 18.93 34.45 -15.44
CA GLU A 283 19.78 33.25 -15.49
C GLU A 283 20.78 33.23 -14.31
N PRO A 284 21.08 32.09 -13.69
CA PRO A 284 22.15 32.00 -12.72
C PRO A 284 23.50 31.84 -13.40
N ASP A 285 24.38 32.76 -13.05
CA ASP A 285 25.79 32.87 -13.39
C ASP A 285 26.59 31.62 -12.96
N GLY A 286 27.48 31.18 -13.85
CA GLY A 286 28.33 30.01 -13.63
C GLY A 286 29.44 30.25 -12.62
N GLY A 287 29.26 29.74 -11.40
CA GLY A 287 30.27 29.67 -10.34
C GLY A 287 30.75 28.26 -10.11
N ARG A 288 31.96 27.94 -10.60
CA ARG A 288 32.71 26.72 -10.30
C ARG A 288 33.09 26.71 -8.82
N LEU A 289 32.61 25.72 -8.05
CA LEU A 289 33.17 25.42 -6.74
C LEU A 289 33.60 23.95 -6.69
N ASP A 290 34.91 23.75 -6.79
CA ASP A 290 35.62 22.56 -6.34
C ASP A 290 35.42 22.40 -4.82
N GLY A 291 34.88 21.27 -4.40
CA GLY A 291 34.73 20.93 -3.00
C GLY A 291 34.43 19.45 -2.84
N GLN A 292 35.49 18.65 -2.66
CA GLN A 292 35.41 17.24 -2.24
C GLN A 292 34.53 17.12 -0.99
N ARG A 293 33.43 16.37 -1.08
CA ARG A 293 32.78 15.76 0.07
C ARG A 293 32.72 14.26 -0.16
N THR A 294 33.45 13.55 0.67
CA THR A 294 33.39 12.12 0.86
C THR A 294 32.08 11.79 1.57
N ASP A 295 31.10 11.32 0.82
CA ASP A 295 29.92 10.67 1.38
C ASP A 295 30.15 9.16 1.32
N ALA A 296 30.34 8.56 2.50
CA ALA A 296 30.26 7.12 2.67
C ALA A 296 28.79 6.70 2.55
N GLY A 297 28.42 6.25 1.33
CA GLY A 297 27.05 5.95 0.94
C GLY A 297 26.56 4.60 1.39
N ALA A 298 25.26 4.50 1.46
CA ALA A 298 24.52 3.26 1.38
C ALA A 298 24.68 2.63 -0.03
N PRO A 299 24.72 1.30 -0.18
CA PRO A 299 24.88 0.70 -1.49
C PRO A 299 23.62 0.88 -2.33
N SER A 300 23.66 1.73 -3.34
CA SER A 300 22.69 1.72 -4.42
C SER A 300 22.95 0.45 -5.26
N ARG A 301 22.16 -0.58 -5.05
CA ARG A 301 22.17 -1.80 -5.87
C ARG A 301 21.37 -1.63 -7.17
N TYR A 302 21.53 -0.52 -7.84
CA TYR A 302 21.36 -0.38 -9.26
C TYR A 302 22.69 0.21 -9.75
N ASP A 303 23.65 -0.71 -9.92
CA ASP A 303 24.79 -0.44 -10.78
C ASP A 303 24.21 0.04 -12.11
N ASP A 304 24.81 1.09 -12.70
CA ASP A 304 24.44 1.63 -14.02
C ASP A 304 24.74 0.54 -15.09
N GLY A 305 24.00 -0.58 -15.00
CA GLY A 305 24.04 -1.68 -15.97
C GLY A 305 23.72 -1.11 -17.35
N LYS A 306 24.42 -1.54 -18.35
CA LYS A 306 24.37 -1.07 -19.74
C LYS A 306 22.96 -1.00 -20.36
N ASP A 307 21.96 -1.57 -19.68
CA ASP A 307 20.60 -1.79 -20.18
C ASP A 307 19.53 -0.96 -19.47
N VAL A 308 19.89 0.03 -18.64
CA VAL A 308 18.94 0.94 -18.00
C VAL A 308 19.19 2.37 -18.43
N THR A 309 18.19 2.98 -19.07
CA THR A 309 18.19 4.42 -19.40
C THR A 309 17.54 5.20 -18.26
N VAL A 310 18.18 6.30 -17.85
CA VAL A 310 17.64 7.21 -16.84
C VAL A 310 17.19 8.48 -17.55
N GLU A 311 15.91 8.82 -17.41
CA GLU A 311 15.30 9.98 -18.05
C GLU A 311 14.66 10.90 -17.02
N GLN A 312 14.81 12.22 -17.19
CA GLN A 312 14.05 13.21 -16.44
C GLN A 312 12.79 13.57 -17.21
N LEU A 313 11.64 13.26 -16.60
CA LEU A 313 10.33 13.48 -17.19
C LEU A 313 9.47 14.37 -16.29
N LEU A 314 8.33 14.81 -16.81
CA LEU A 314 7.31 15.55 -16.08
C LEU A 314 6.05 14.70 -15.93
N VAL A 315 5.49 14.70 -14.74
CA VAL A 315 4.12 14.29 -14.51
C VAL A 315 3.26 15.54 -14.41
N LEU A 316 2.24 15.62 -15.27
CA LEU A 316 1.21 16.65 -15.27
C LEU A 316 -0.07 16.05 -14.70
N GLU A 317 -0.69 16.71 -13.71
CA GLU A 317 -1.88 16.17 -13.02
C GLU A 317 -2.89 17.26 -12.69
N THR A 318 -4.16 16.90 -12.76
CA THR A 318 -5.26 17.74 -12.27
C THR A 318 -6.36 16.89 -11.67
N ASN A 319 -7.09 17.46 -10.69
CA ASN A 319 -8.27 16.83 -10.08
C ASN A 319 -9.53 17.50 -10.65
N ILE A 320 -10.50 16.71 -11.06
CA ILE A 320 -11.73 17.17 -11.74
C ILE A 320 -12.93 16.50 -11.06
N ASP A 321 -13.93 17.30 -10.63
CA ASP A 321 -15.18 16.83 -9.98
C ASP A 321 -16.46 17.32 -10.68
N ASP A 322 -16.32 18.00 -11.82
CA ASP A 322 -17.41 18.66 -12.54
C ASP A 322 -17.45 18.34 -14.05
N MET A 323 -16.73 17.31 -14.51
CA MET A 323 -16.68 16.88 -15.91
C MET A 323 -17.42 15.55 -16.10
N PRO A 324 -18.24 15.42 -17.16
CA PRO A 324 -18.87 14.14 -17.53
C PRO A 324 -17.84 13.04 -17.80
N GLY A 325 -18.12 11.82 -17.35
CA GLY A 325 -17.21 10.68 -17.46
C GLY A 325 -16.74 10.36 -18.88
N GLU A 326 -17.63 10.58 -19.88
CA GLU A 326 -17.34 10.37 -21.30
C GLU A 326 -16.20 11.23 -21.84
N LEU A 327 -16.04 12.44 -21.30
CA LEU A 327 -15.01 13.38 -21.76
C LEU A 327 -13.60 13.00 -21.29
N PHE A 328 -13.47 12.19 -20.23
CA PHE A 328 -12.14 11.72 -19.79
C PHE A 328 -11.47 10.82 -20.83
N GLY A 329 -12.25 9.96 -21.50
CA GLY A 329 -11.72 9.11 -22.58
C GLY A 329 -11.15 9.95 -23.73
N TYR A 330 -11.90 10.95 -24.16
CA TYR A 330 -11.47 11.87 -25.20
C TYR A 330 -10.23 12.68 -24.77
N ALA A 331 -10.20 13.20 -23.56
CA ALA A 331 -9.04 13.93 -23.03
C ALA A 331 -7.78 13.05 -23.00
N LEU A 332 -7.88 11.78 -22.62
CA LEU A 332 -6.77 10.82 -22.65
C LEU A 332 -6.23 10.61 -24.08
N GLU A 333 -7.12 10.43 -25.06
CA GLU A 333 -6.73 10.31 -26.47
C GLU A 333 -6.02 11.56 -26.98
N ARG A 334 -6.52 12.75 -26.60
CA ARG A 334 -5.90 14.03 -26.96
C ARG A 334 -4.53 14.24 -26.34
N LEU A 335 -4.35 13.82 -25.07
CA LEU A 335 -3.04 13.88 -24.39
C LEU A 335 -2.02 12.97 -25.06
N LEU A 336 -2.38 11.73 -25.40
CA LEU A 336 -1.52 10.81 -26.13
C LEU A 336 -1.17 11.32 -27.51
N ALA A 337 -2.14 11.87 -28.24
CA ALA A 337 -1.92 12.47 -29.57
C ALA A 337 -1.04 13.72 -29.51
N ALA A 338 -1.03 14.45 -28.40
CA ALA A 338 -0.18 15.62 -28.19
C ALA A 338 1.24 15.30 -27.71
N GLY A 339 1.60 14.01 -27.60
CA GLY A 339 2.96 13.54 -27.27
C GLY A 339 3.17 13.09 -25.83
N ALA A 340 2.11 12.85 -25.06
CA ALA A 340 2.25 12.19 -23.78
C ALA A 340 2.87 10.79 -23.96
N LEU A 341 3.84 10.46 -23.12
CA LEU A 341 4.43 9.13 -23.09
C LEU A 341 3.49 8.11 -22.44
N ASP A 342 2.63 8.59 -21.53
CA ASP A 342 1.57 7.84 -20.86
C ASP A 342 0.50 8.82 -20.39
N ALA A 343 -0.75 8.35 -20.28
CA ALA A 343 -1.85 9.15 -19.76
C ALA A 343 -2.83 8.24 -19.00
N TRP A 344 -3.34 8.72 -17.87
CA TRP A 344 -4.22 7.93 -17.00
C TRP A 344 -5.33 8.77 -16.39
N CYS A 345 -6.39 8.09 -15.99
CA CYS A 345 -7.48 8.64 -15.21
C CYS A 345 -7.74 7.71 -14.02
N ALA A 346 -7.66 8.24 -12.80
CA ALA A 346 -7.90 7.50 -11.57
C ALA A 346 -9.05 8.14 -10.77
N PRO A 347 -10.01 7.34 -10.26
CA PRO A 347 -11.08 7.87 -9.43
C PRO A 347 -10.53 8.36 -8.10
N LEU A 348 -11.09 9.46 -7.58
CA LEU A 348 -10.77 10.00 -6.27
C LEU A 348 -12.00 10.64 -5.61
N THR A 349 -11.93 10.84 -4.29
CA THR A 349 -12.92 11.63 -3.56
C THR A 349 -12.34 13.01 -3.28
N MET A 350 -13.06 14.06 -3.69
CA MET A 350 -12.66 15.45 -3.50
C MET A 350 -13.35 16.08 -2.28
N LYS A 351 -13.02 17.35 -1.99
CA LYS A 351 -13.66 18.13 -0.90
C LYS A 351 -15.18 18.02 -0.97
N LYS A 352 -15.84 18.08 0.18
CA LYS A 352 -17.30 17.92 0.35
C LYS A 352 -17.82 16.53 -0.12
N SER A 353 -16.96 15.49 -0.03
CA SER A 353 -17.25 14.11 -0.41
C SER A 353 -17.74 13.94 -1.86
N ARG A 354 -17.33 14.81 -2.77
CA ARG A 354 -17.68 14.70 -4.18
C ARG A 354 -16.83 13.65 -4.87
N PRO A 355 -17.43 12.76 -5.67
CA PRO A 355 -16.65 11.91 -6.55
C PRO A 355 -15.94 12.78 -7.59
N GLY A 356 -14.71 12.44 -7.92
CA GLY A 356 -13.93 13.12 -8.94
C GLY A 356 -12.92 12.17 -9.57
N ALA A 357 -12.10 12.70 -10.46
CA ALA A 357 -11.06 11.95 -11.12
C ALA A 357 -9.74 12.74 -11.10
N LEU A 358 -8.63 12.02 -10.91
CA LEU A 358 -7.28 12.49 -11.17
C LEU A 358 -6.96 12.17 -12.62
N LEU A 359 -6.87 13.18 -13.47
CA LEU A 359 -6.34 13.06 -14.84
C LEU A 359 -4.86 13.37 -14.81
N GLY A 360 -4.03 12.46 -15.34
CA GLY A 360 -2.58 12.57 -15.34
C GLY A 360 -1.96 12.24 -16.69
N ALA A 361 -0.77 12.78 -16.94
CA ALA A 361 0.05 12.46 -18.09
C ALA A 361 1.54 12.52 -17.76
N LEU A 362 2.32 11.61 -18.34
CA LEU A 362 3.77 11.59 -18.30
C LEU A 362 4.32 12.14 -19.61
N CYS A 363 5.24 13.11 -19.56
CA CYS A 363 5.78 13.70 -20.76
C CYS A 363 7.24 14.12 -20.64
N ARG A 364 7.87 14.40 -21.78
CA ARG A 364 9.15 15.09 -21.80
C ARG A 364 8.98 16.57 -21.44
N PRO A 365 9.99 17.22 -20.84
CA PRO A 365 9.94 18.65 -20.54
C PRO A 365 9.60 19.53 -21.77
N ALA A 366 10.04 19.13 -22.95
CA ALA A 366 9.75 19.84 -24.21
C ALA A 366 8.27 19.85 -24.58
N ASP A 367 7.52 18.80 -24.23
CA ASP A 367 6.11 18.62 -24.61
C ASP A 367 5.14 19.26 -23.60
N ARG A 368 5.66 19.80 -22.48
CA ARG A 368 4.87 20.37 -21.37
C ARG A 368 3.82 21.37 -21.84
N ALA A 369 4.23 22.36 -22.65
CA ALA A 369 3.32 23.43 -23.03
C ALA A 369 2.15 22.94 -23.89
N ALA A 370 2.41 22.02 -24.82
CA ALA A 370 1.36 21.40 -25.64
C ALA A 370 0.35 20.63 -24.79
N LEU A 371 0.84 19.81 -23.85
CA LEU A 371 0.00 18.97 -22.99
C LEU A 371 -0.79 19.80 -21.96
N VAL A 372 -0.18 20.80 -21.33
CA VAL A 372 -0.91 21.75 -20.47
C VAL A 372 -2.05 22.41 -21.25
N GLY A 373 -1.78 22.79 -22.52
CA GLY A 373 -2.80 23.31 -23.40
C GLY A 373 -3.97 22.34 -23.67
N VAL A 374 -3.71 21.04 -23.74
CA VAL A 374 -4.77 20.02 -23.85
C VAL A 374 -5.58 19.94 -22.56
N PHE A 375 -4.94 19.84 -21.41
CA PHE A 375 -5.64 19.83 -20.11
C PHE A 375 -6.60 21.02 -19.99
N LEU A 376 -6.13 22.22 -20.25
CA LEU A 376 -6.92 23.43 -20.06
C LEU A 376 -8.04 23.62 -21.12
N ARG A 377 -7.94 23.04 -22.32
CA ARG A 377 -8.94 23.17 -23.36
C ARG A 377 -9.94 22.03 -23.40
N GLU A 378 -9.51 20.83 -23.06
CA GLU A 378 -10.33 19.62 -23.23
C GLU A 378 -10.96 19.14 -21.91
N THR A 379 -10.70 19.84 -20.80
CA THR A 379 -11.27 19.52 -19.50
C THR A 379 -11.82 20.75 -18.79
N SER A 380 -12.59 20.55 -17.72
CA SER A 380 -13.11 21.62 -16.86
C SER A 380 -12.08 22.19 -15.88
N THR A 381 -10.82 21.70 -15.88
CA THR A 381 -9.82 22.14 -14.91
C THR A 381 -9.39 23.60 -15.12
N PHE A 382 -9.20 24.32 -14.01
CA PHE A 382 -8.60 25.67 -14.01
C PHE A 382 -7.09 25.65 -13.83
N GLY A 383 -6.46 24.49 -13.57
CA GLY A 383 -5.03 24.44 -13.34
C GLY A 383 -4.46 23.02 -13.36
N VAL A 384 -3.20 22.94 -13.78
CA VAL A 384 -2.43 21.69 -13.91
C VAL A 384 -1.22 21.76 -13.00
N ARG A 385 -1.01 20.74 -12.18
CA ARG A 385 0.21 20.57 -11.38
C ARG A 385 1.26 19.88 -12.22
N ALA A 386 2.51 20.31 -12.11
CA ALA A 386 3.65 19.67 -12.76
C ALA A 386 4.69 19.28 -11.71
N ARG A 387 5.23 18.08 -11.81
CA ARG A 387 6.36 17.62 -10.99
C ARG A 387 7.36 16.88 -11.86
N THR A 388 8.64 17.07 -11.57
CA THR A 388 9.71 16.31 -12.21
C THR A 388 9.81 14.94 -11.57
N VAL A 389 9.96 13.90 -12.41
CA VAL A 389 10.18 12.52 -11.98
C VAL A 389 11.35 11.92 -12.74
N THR A 390 12.11 11.07 -12.06
CA THR A 390 13.16 10.27 -12.71
C THR A 390 12.56 8.94 -13.13
N ARG A 391 12.67 8.60 -14.42
CA ARG A 391 12.24 7.32 -14.96
C ARG A 391 13.46 6.46 -15.24
N TYR A 392 13.47 5.26 -14.70
CA TYR A 392 14.41 4.20 -15.03
C TYR A 392 13.73 3.26 -16.02
N ALA A 393 14.24 3.14 -17.23
CA ALA A 393 13.66 2.31 -18.27
C ALA A 393 14.66 1.23 -18.71
N ALA A 394 14.26 -0.03 -18.66
CA ALA A 394 15.06 -1.11 -19.22
C ALA A 394 15.22 -0.94 -20.73
N ALA A 395 16.37 -1.36 -21.26
CA ALA A 395 16.57 -1.44 -22.70
C ALA A 395 15.51 -2.36 -23.33
N ARG A 396 15.05 -1.98 -24.51
CA ARG A 396 14.02 -2.73 -25.24
C ARG A 396 14.37 -2.86 -26.71
N GLU A 397 14.04 -4.03 -27.25
CA GLU A 397 14.10 -4.33 -28.67
C GLU A 397 12.69 -4.70 -29.16
N VAL A 398 12.36 -4.35 -30.40
CA VAL A 398 11.13 -4.82 -31.06
C VAL A 398 11.56 -5.82 -32.13
N ARG A 399 11.09 -7.05 -31.99
CA ARG A 399 11.39 -8.15 -32.92
C ARG A 399 10.10 -8.72 -33.47
N ALA A 400 10.06 -9.01 -34.76
CA ALA A 400 8.98 -9.82 -35.35
C ALA A 400 9.28 -11.30 -35.13
N VAL A 401 8.28 -12.01 -34.61
CA VAL A 401 8.34 -13.45 -34.43
C VAL A 401 7.26 -14.13 -35.27
N ASP A 402 7.58 -15.28 -35.88
CA ASP A 402 6.63 -16.07 -36.65
C ASP A 402 5.81 -16.95 -35.69
N THR A 403 4.49 -16.85 -35.79
CA THR A 403 3.57 -17.72 -35.07
C THR A 403 2.76 -18.59 -36.03
N PRO A 404 2.12 -19.67 -35.56
CA PRO A 404 1.19 -20.46 -36.38
C PRO A 404 0.04 -19.64 -36.98
N TYR A 405 -0.19 -18.45 -36.47
CA TYR A 405 -1.29 -17.57 -36.92
C TYR A 405 -0.81 -16.42 -37.82
N GLY A 406 0.51 -16.20 -37.93
CA GLY A 406 1.15 -15.14 -38.69
C GLY A 406 2.18 -14.38 -37.87
N PRO A 407 2.95 -13.45 -38.50
CA PRO A 407 3.99 -12.70 -37.82
C PRO A 407 3.40 -11.68 -36.82
N VAL A 408 4.01 -11.62 -35.64
CA VAL A 408 3.64 -10.70 -34.53
C VAL A 408 4.90 -9.95 -34.10
N ARG A 409 4.81 -8.64 -33.95
CA ARG A 409 5.87 -7.86 -33.31
C ARG A 409 5.82 -8.08 -31.80
N VAL A 410 6.98 -8.30 -31.20
CA VAL A 410 7.14 -8.52 -29.76
C VAL A 410 8.15 -7.53 -29.22
N LYS A 411 7.79 -6.81 -28.15
CA LYS A 411 8.71 -5.99 -27.37
C LYS A 411 9.47 -6.90 -26.40
N LEU A 412 10.76 -6.94 -26.54
CA LEU A 412 11.66 -7.68 -25.65
C LEU A 412 12.25 -6.71 -24.64
N LYS A 413 12.20 -7.04 -23.36
CA LYS A 413 12.87 -6.34 -22.27
C LYS A 413 14.25 -6.94 -22.10
N LEU A 414 15.30 -6.13 -22.16
CA LEU A 414 16.67 -6.55 -21.97
C LEU A 414 17.19 -6.12 -20.60
N LEU A 415 17.86 -7.02 -19.89
CA LEU A 415 18.60 -6.76 -18.67
C LEU A 415 19.91 -7.55 -18.75
N ASP A 416 21.03 -6.88 -18.55
CA ASP A 416 22.39 -7.46 -18.65
C ASP A 416 22.65 -8.17 -19.99
N GLY A 417 22.07 -7.62 -21.07
CA GLY A 417 22.17 -8.19 -22.41
C GLY A 417 21.31 -9.45 -22.66
N VAL A 418 20.50 -9.85 -21.67
CA VAL A 418 19.63 -11.03 -21.76
C VAL A 418 18.16 -10.61 -21.87
N VAL A 419 17.36 -11.34 -22.62
CA VAL A 419 15.91 -11.12 -22.67
C VAL A 419 15.27 -11.54 -21.35
N ALA A 420 14.82 -10.54 -20.58
CA ALA A 420 14.18 -10.73 -19.29
C ALA A 420 12.64 -10.75 -19.39
N GLY A 421 12.07 -10.54 -20.56
CA GLY A 421 10.63 -10.61 -20.79
C GLY A 421 10.24 -10.25 -22.21
N ALA A 422 9.10 -10.79 -22.65
CA ALA A 422 8.52 -10.59 -23.97
C ALA A 422 7.07 -10.12 -23.87
N SER A 423 6.72 -9.07 -24.60
CA SER A 423 5.36 -8.52 -24.65
C SER A 423 4.92 -8.33 -26.12
N PRO A 424 4.02 -9.19 -26.63
CA PRO A 424 3.49 -9.03 -27.97
C PRO A 424 2.73 -7.73 -28.18
N GLU A 425 2.83 -7.14 -29.36
CA GLU A 425 2.07 -5.95 -29.74
C GLU A 425 0.58 -6.30 -29.85
N TYR A 426 -0.21 -5.66 -29.01
CA TYR A 426 -1.66 -5.92 -28.89
C TYR A 426 -2.39 -5.79 -30.22
N GLU A 427 -2.11 -4.74 -31.00
CA GLU A 427 -2.78 -4.49 -32.28
C GLU A 427 -2.48 -5.56 -33.34
N ASP A 428 -1.26 -6.10 -33.34
CA ASP A 428 -0.92 -7.22 -34.23
C ASP A 428 -1.71 -8.46 -33.84
N CYS A 429 -1.73 -8.78 -32.53
CA CYS A 429 -2.49 -9.93 -32.03
C CYS A 429 -3.99 -9.78 -32.26
N ARG A 430 -4.56 -8.57 -32.04
CA ARG A 430 -5.98 -8.27 -32.25
C ARG A 430 -6.37 -8.43 -33.73
N ARG A 431 -5.57 -7.87 -34.62
CA ARG A 431 -5.79 -7.98 -36.08
C ARG A 431 -5.77 -9.43 -36.52
N ILE A 432 -4.73 -10.19 -36.13
CA ILE A 432 -4.60 -11.62 -36.50
C ILE A 432 -5.74 -12.46 -35.91
N ALA A 433 -6.13 -12.22 -34.66
CA ALA A 433 -7.25 -12.90 -34.03
C ALA A 433 -8.56 -12.71 -34.80
N ALA A 434 -8.83 -11.47 -35.23
CA ALA A 434 -10.00 -11.14 -36.04
C ALA A 434 -9.94 -11.76 -37.45
N GLU A 435 -8.80 -11.64 -38.13
CA GLU A 435 -8.61 -12.17 -39.50
C GLU A 435 -8.69 -13.71 -39.55
N ARG A 436 -8.19 -14.41 -38.53
CA ARG A 436 -8.12 -15.87 -38.46
C ARG A 436 -9.29 -16.51 -37.72
N GLY A 437 -10.15 -15.74 -37.08
CA GLY A 437 -11.26 -16.25 -36.26
C GLY A 437 -10.80 -17.05 -35.04
N VAL A 438 -9.61 -16.74 -34.48
CA VAL A 438 -9.06 -17.42 -33.30
C VAL A 438 -9.10 -16.52 -32.07
N PRO A 439 -9.23 -17.10 -30.87
CA PRO A 439 -9.22 -16.31 -29.64
C PRO A 439 -7.90 -15.52 -29.46
N LEU A 440 -7.98 -14.22 -29.16
CA LEU A 440 -6.84 -13.34 -28.93
C LEU A 440 -5.79 -13.92 -27.95
N PRO A 441 -6.17 -14.54 -26.80
CA PRO A 441 -5.20 -15.15 -25.89
C PRO A 441 -4.33 -16.25 -26.53
N ARG A 442 -4.85 -16.97 -27.52
CA ARG A 442 -4.07 -17.99 -28.23
C ARG A 442 -3.00 -17.40 -29.13
N VAL A 443 -3.33 -16.31 -29.83
CA VAL A 443 -2.35 -15.57 -30.66
C VAL A 443 -1.27 -14.98 -29.76
N TYR A 444 -1.68 -14.40 -28.63
CA TYR A 444 -0.77 -13.80 -27.65
C TYR A 444 0.20 -14.84 -27.06
N ALA A 445 -0.31 -15.97 -26.59
CA ALA A 445 0.51 -17.05 -26.04
C ALA A 445 1.49 -17.62 -27.06
N ALA A 446 1.06 -17.79 -28.31
CA ALA A 446 1.94 -18.28 -29.41
C ALA A 446 3.07 -17.28 -29.70
N ALA A 447 2.80 -15.96 -29.64
CA ALA A 447 3.83 -14.96 -29.86
C ALA A 447 4.85 -14.90 -28.70
N VAL A 448 4.42 -15.08 -27.45
CA VAL A 448 5.32 -15.17 -26.30
C VAL A 448 6.20 -16.42 -26.41
N ALA A 449 5.64 -17.58 -26.74
CA ALA A 449 6.39 -18.81 -26.90
C ALA A 449 7.45 -18.70 -28.03
N ALA A 450 7.06 -18.18 -29.20
CA ALA A 450 7.98 -17.98 -30.32
C ALA A 450 9.11 -16.97 -29.99
N ALA A 451 8.86 -15.98 -29.16
CA ALA A 451 9.89 -15.04 -28.70
C ALA A 451 10.93 -15.73 -27.80
N SER A 452 10.50 -16.64 -26.90
CA SER A 452 11.38 -17.39 -26.01
C SER A 452 12.25 -18.41 -26.76
N GLU A 453 11.68 -19.13 -27.73
CA GLU A 453 12.42 -20.08 -28.54
C GLU A 453 13.51 -19.43 -29.44
N ALA A 454 13.24 -18.19 -29.90
CA ALA A 454 14.19 -17.44 -30.71
C ALA A 454 15.46 -17.02 -29.91
N ASP A 455 15.35 -16.86 -28.62
CA ASP A 455 16.47 -16.48 -27.74
C ASP A 455 17.35 -17.69 -27.40
N ASP A 456 16.78 -18.89 -27.20
CA ASP A 456 17.52 -20.14 -26.96
C ASP A 456 18.39 -20.52 -28.18
N VAL A 457 17.93 -20.20 -29.39
CA VAL A 457 18.68 -20.43 -30.64
C VAL A 457 19.86 -19.48 -30.80
N VAL A 458 19.75 -18.26 -30.32
CA VAL A 458 20.84 -17.24 -30.35
C VAL A 458 21.92 -17.61 -29.32
N ALA A 459 21.52 -17.96 -28.11
CA ALA A 459 22.45 -18.38 -27.04
C ALA A 459 23.26 -19.63 -27.40
N THR A 460 22.67 -20.58 -28.12
CA THR A 460 23.37 -21.78 -28.58
C THR A 460 24.32 -21.52 -29.77
N ARG A 461 24.07 -20.52 -30.61
CA ARG A 461 24.96 -20.15 -31.73
C ARG A 461 26.25 -19.44 -31.30
N ASP A 462 26.21 -18.69 -30.21
CA ASP A 462 27.40 -17.99 -29.69
C ASP A 462 28.33 -18.95 -28.93
N LEU A 463 27.80 -20.02 -28.33
CA LEU A 463 28.61 -21.09 -27.70
C LEU A 463 29.37 -21.94 -28.71
N THR A 464 28.89 -22.04 -29.95
CA THR A 464 29.56 -22.83 -31.04
C THR A 464 30.58 -22.02 -31.83
N LYS A 465 30.71 -20.70 -31.63
CA LYS A 465 31.72 -19.86 -32.26
C LYS A 465 32.96 -19.62 -31.40
N SER A 466 32.96 -20.08 -30.16
CA SER A 466 34.09 -19.94 -29.20
C SER A 466 34.84 -21.25 -28.95
N SER A 467 34.67 -22.25 -29.76
CA SER A 467 35.42 -23.52 -29.75
C SER A 467 36.29 -23.68 -30.97
#